data_180f227d66c48c8a8cb3184f23d6586c
#
_entry.id   180f227d66c48c8a8cb3184f23d6586c
#
_cell.length_a   1.000
_cell.length_b   1.000
_cell.length_c   1.000
_cell.angle_alpha   90.00
_cell.angle_beta   90.00
_cell.angle_gamma   90.00
#
_symmetry.space_group_name_H-M   'P 1'
#
loop_
_entity.id
_entity.type
_entity.pdbx_description
1 polymer ?
#
loop_
_entity_poly.entity_id
_entity_poly.type
_entity_poly.pdbx_seq_one_letter_code
_entity_poly.pdbx_strand_id
1 'polypeptide(L)'
;YDNLKDELGDLLLQIVFHSKIAEESKLFCFEDVVQNICTKMVERHPHVFGDAKIETVNEQLESWEDIKAKERENRSESQSEPLSALSGVSVAYPALLRAEKLQKRAARVGFDWKKIEPVLNKLDEEVSELNEVLNGNCDKLRLEEELGDILFTCVNIARHINVDPETALHKANKKFIQRFQHVETLLKEEMNKKPENADLADLEERWTRAKQIK
;
A
#
# COMPACT_ATOMS: atom_id res chain seq x y z
N TYR A 1 -19.18 -8.15 -17.39
CA TYR A 1 -17.88 -8.43 -18.04
C TYR A 1 -17.64 -7.52 -19.27
N ASP A 2 -18.67 -6.94 -19.90
CA ASP A 2 -18.49 -6.08 -21.08
C ASP A 2 -17.67 -4.82 -20.74
N ASN A 3 -17.98 -4.13 -19.64
CA ASN A 3 -17.20 -2.97 -19.18
C ASN A 3 -15.73 -3.33 -18.95
N LEU A 4 -15.41 -4.51 -18.40
CA LEU A 4 -14.03 -4.94 -18.19
C LEU A 4 -13.29 -5.13 -19.52
N LYS A 5 -13.96 -5.64 -20.54
CA LYS A 5 -13.39 -5.82 -21.89
C LYS A 5 -13.04 -4.46 -22.52
N ASP A 6 -13.92 -3.48 -22.37
CA ASP A 6 -13.72 -2.13 -22.88
C ASP A 6 -12.54 -1.45 -22.18
N GLU A 7 -12.48 -1.49 -20.83
CA GLU A 7 -11.38 -0.94 -20.06
C GLU A 7 -10.01 -1.61 -20.39
N LEU A 8 -10.00 -2.92 -20.63
CA LEU A 8 -8.81 -3.63 -21.09
C LEU A 8 -8.40 -3.20 -22.51
N GLY A 9 -9.38 -2.90 -23.38
CA GLY A 9 -9.15 -2.34 -24.70
C GLY A 9 -8.49 -0.96 -24.64
N ASP A 10 -8.98 -0.08 -23.78
CA ASP A 10 -8.43 1.25 -23.56
C ASP A 10 -7.00 1.18 -22.99
N LEU A 11 -6.75 0.26 -22.06
CA LEU A 11 -5.40 0.01 -21.55
C LEU A 11 -4.45 -0.47 -22.66
N LEU A 12 -4.88 -1.39 -23.51
CA LEU A 12 -4.09 -1.86 -24.65
C LEU A 12 -3.80 -0.73 -25.63
N LEU A 13 -4.78 0.13 -25.91
CA LEU A 13 -4.61 1.33 -26.72
C LEU A 13 -3.49 2.24 -26.19
N GLN A 14 -3.46 2.48 -24.87
CA GLN A 14 -2.40 3.28 -24.25
C GLN A 14 -1.01 2.65 -24.44
N ILE A 15 -0.90 1.32 -24.29
CA ILE A 15 0.36 0.60 -24.50
C ILE A 15 0.85 0.76 -25.95
N VAL A 16 -0.01 0.54 -26.94
CA VAL A 16 0.33 0.67 -28.36
C VAL A 16 0.69 2.12 -28.71
N PHE A 17 -0.10 3.08 -28.21
CA PHE A 17 0.12 4.51 -28.46
C PHE A 17 1.46 5.01 -27.92
N HIS A 18 1.79 4.68 -26.66
CA HIS A 18 3.08 5.05 -26.09
C HIS A 18 4.26 4.33 -26.73
N SER A 19 4.07 3.08 -27.16
CA SER A 19 5.11 2.36 -27.92
C SER A 19 5.37 3.05 -29.27
N LYS A 20 4.33 3.56 -29.92
CA LYS A 20 4.49 4.29 -31.19
C LYS A 20 5.23 5.62 -31.01
N ILE A 21 4.94 6.37 -29.95
CA ILE A 21 5.69 7.60 -29.61
C ILE A 21 7.18 7.28 -29.36
N ALA A 22 7.45 6.18 -28.63
CA ALA A 22 8.81 5.76 -28.36
C ALA A 22 9.55 5.33 -29.64
N GLU A 23 8.89 4.64 -30.56
CA GLU A 23 9.43 4.23 -31.86
C GLU A 23 9.79 5.47 -32.72
N GLU A 24 8.93 6.46 -32.78
CA GLU A 24 9.21 7.73 -33.48
C GLU A 24 10.43 8.45 -32.89
N SER A 25 10.64 8.31 -31.58
CA SER A 25 11.81 8.82 -30.85
C SER A 25 13.03 7.89 -30.94
N LYS A 26 12.95 6.76 -31.67
CA LYS A 26 14.00 5.74 -31.83
C LYS A 26 14.49 5.14 -30.50
N LEU A 27 13.60 4.99 -29.53
CA LEU A 27 13.90 4.43 -28.20
C LEU A 27 13.62 2.91 -28.16
N PHE A 28 12.41 2.50 -28.50
CA PHE A 28 11.96 1.10 -28.56
C PHE A 28 10.66 1.02 -29.37
N CYS A 29 10.29 -0.19 -29.83
CA CYS A 29 9.04 -0.46 -30.53
C CYS A 29 8.09 -1.34 -29.70
N PHE A 30 6.91 -1.61 -30.20
CA PHE A 30 5.91 -2.45 -29.53
C PHE A 30 6.41 -3.90 -29.34
N GLU A 31 7.12 -4.44 -30.29
CA GLU A 31 7.75 -5.77 -30.22
C GLU A 31 8.71 -5.87 -29.03
N ASP A 32 9.48 -4.83 -28.73
CA ASP A 32 10.39 -4.79 -27.58
C ASP A 32 9.60 -4.85 -26.25
N VAL A 33 8.43 -4.19 -26.17
CA VAL A 33 7.54 -4.27 -25.00
C VAL A 33 7.03 -5.68 -24.82
N VAL A 34 6.58 -6.33 -25.89
CA VAL A 34 6.10 -7.72 -25.88
C VAL A 34 7.22 -8.67 -25.48
N GLN A 35 8.39 -8.55 -26.09
CA GLN A 35 9.55 -9.39 -25.77
C GLN A 35 9.96 -9.25 -24.30
N ASN A 36 9.98 -8.03 -23.79
CA ASN A 36 10.33 -7.75 -22.38
C ASN A 36 9.34 -8.42 -21.40
N ILE A 37 8.03 -8.34 -21.65
CA ILE A 37 7.06 -9.01 -20.76
C ILE A 37 7.15 -10.53 -20.86
N CYS A 38 7.35 -11.10 -22.06
CA CYS A 38 7.53 -12.53 -22.24
C CYS A 38 8.76 -13.04 -21.47
N THR A 39 9.90 -12.38 -21.61
CA THR A 39 11.13 -12.71 -20.86
C THR A 39 10.89 -12.67 -19.35
N LYS A 40 10.28 -11.59 -18.84
CA LYS A 40 9.93 -11.50 -17.42
C LYS A 40 8.98 -12.60 -16.95
N MET A 41 8.01 -13.00 -17.78
CA MET A 41 7.08 -14.08 -17.42
C MET A 41 7.81 -15.42 -17.29
N VAL A 42 8.69 -15.74 -18.21
CA VAL A 42 9.50 -16.97 -18.17
C VAL A 42 10.43 -16.96 -16.95
N GLU A 43 11.18 -15.89 -16.75
CA GLU A 43 12.15 -15.77 -15.66
C GLU A 43 11.52 -15.79 -14.28
N ARG A 44 10.33 -15.17 -14.14
CA ARG A 44 9.62 -15.05 -12.84
C ARG A 44 8.75 -16.25 -12.51
N HIS A 45 8.57 -17.20 -13.42
CA HIS A 45 7.79 -18.40 -13.19
C HIS A 45 8.59 -19.68 -13.45
N PRO A 46 9.74 -19.87 -12.76
CA PRO A 46 10.58 -21.04 -12.97
C PRO A 46 9.88 -22.36 -12.59
N HIS A 47 8.80 -22.31 -11.83
CA HIS A 47 7.93 -23.45 -11.53
C HIS A 47 6.98 -23.83 -12.68
N VAL A 48 6.79 -22.95 -13.66
CA VAL A 48 5.97 -23.19 -14.86
C VAL A 48 6.83 -23.50 -16.07
N PHE A 49 7.93 -22.78 -16.23
CA PHE A 49 8.80 -22.84 -17.42
C PHE A 49 10.13 -23.54 -17.16
N GLY A 50 10.42 -23.99 -15.93
CA GLY A 50 11.62 -24.68 -15.50
C GLY A 50 11.31 -25.80 -14.52
N ASP A 51 12.32 -26.26 -13.79
CA ASP A 51 12.25 -27.41 -12.89
C ASP A 51 12.01 -27.06 -11.42
N ALA A 52 11.77 -25.79 -11.10
CA ALA A 52 11.55 -25.36 -9.72
C ALA A 52 10.21 -25.90 -9.19
N LYS A 53 10.24 -26.48 -7.98
CA LYS A 53 9.02 -26.92 -7.30
C LYS A 53 8.65 -25.86 -6.26
N ILE A 54 7.42 -25.40 -6.31
CA ILE A 54 6.82 -24.46 -5.36
C ILE A 54 5.57 -25.15 -4.82
N GLU A 55 5.50 -25.35 -3.51
CA GLU A 55 4.42 -26.09 -2.86
C GLU A 55 3.39 -25.14 -2.23
N THR A 56 3.79 -23.91 -1.92
CA THR A 56 2.90 -22.95 -1.25
C THR A 56 2.89 -21.58 -1.94
N VAL A 57 1.79 -20.84 -1.77
CA VAL A 57 1.65 -19.45 -2.26
C VAL A 57 2.71 -18.52 -1.64
N ASN A 58 3.10 -18.76 -0.39
CA ASN A 58 4.11 -17.97 0.28
C ASN A 58 5.49 -18.18 -0.35
N GLU A 59 5.88 -19.42 -0.62
CA GLU A 59 7.12 -19.73 -1.35
C GLU A 59 7.15 -19.10 -2.73
N GLN A 60 6.01 -19.05 -3.42
CA GLN A 60 5.91 -18.39 -4.72
C GLN A 60 6.13 -16.88 -4.61
N LEU A 61 5.57 -16.23 -3.61
CA LEU A 61 5.76 -14.81 -3.36
C LEU A 61 7.21 -14.48 -2.99
N GLU A 62 7.83 -15.28 -2.13
CA GLU A 62 9.24 -15.12 -1.76
C GLU A 62 10.17 -15.31 -2.97
N SER A 63 10.00 -16.40 -3.72
CA SER A 63 10.75 -16.66 -4.95
C SER A 63 10.62 -15.52 -5.97
N TRP A 64 9.42 -15.02 -6.17
CA TRP A 64 9.15 -13.92 -7.10
C TRP A 64 9.83 -12.60 -6.70
N GLU A 65 9.85 -12.33 -5.40
CA GLU A 65 10.52 -11.13 -4.90
C GLU A 65 12.05 -11.28 -4.92
N ASP A 66 12.59 -12.50 -4.74
CA ASP A 66 14.04 -12.78 -4.86
C ASP A 66 14.50 -12.64 -6.31
N ILE A 67 13.71 -13.10 -7.27
CA ILE A 67 13.98 -12.91 -8.70
C ILE A 67 14.01 -11.41 -9.02
N LYS A 68 13.05 -10.64 -8.52
CA LYS A 68 13.06 -9.17 -8.66
C LYS A 68 14.27 -8.50 -8.00
N ALA A 69 14.78 -9.05 -6.90
CA ALA A 69 15.99 -8.54 -6.27
C ALA A 69 17.20 -8.76 -7.17
N LYS A 70 17.38 -9.97 -7.71
CA LYS A 70 18.43 -10.30 -8.68
C LYS A 70 18.36 -9.48 -9.98
N GLU A 71 17.16 -9.28 -10.53
CA GLU A 71 16.96 -8.40 -11.70
C GLU A 71 17.46 -6.96 -11.43
N ARG A 72 17.28 -6.46 -10.20
CA ARG A 72 17.79 -5.13 -9.82
C ARG A 72 19.30 -5.11 -9.66
N GLU A 73 19.88 -6.14 -9.06
CA GLU A 73 21.34 -6.29 -8.94
C GLU A 73 22.01 -6.30 -10.32
N ASN A 74 21.49 -7.10 -11.24
CA ASN A 74 22.00 -7.18 -12.61
C ASN A 74 21.87 -5.84 -13.36
N ARG A 75 20.82 -5.05 -13.08
CA ARG A 75 20.69 -3.68 -13.64
C ARG A 75 21.66 -2.69 -13.01
N SER A 76 22.05 -2.87 -11.75
CA SER A 76 23.00 -2.00 -11.07
C SER A 76 24.44 -2.20 -11.55
N GLU A 77 24.80 -3.40 -11.97
CA GLU A 77 26.12 -3.66 -12.54
C GLU A 77 26.36 -2.92 -13.87
N SER A 78 25.28 -2.52 -14.55
CA SER A 78 25.35 -1.67 -15.74
C SER A 78 25.34 -0.16 -15.45
N GLN A 79 25.16 0.25 -14.21
CA GLN A 79 25.18 1.65 -13.75
C GLN A 79 26.29 1.83 -12.72
N SER A 80 27.08 2.89 -12.87
CA SER A 80 28.30 3.17 -12.08
C SER A 80 28.05 3.53 -10.60
N GLU A 81 26.82 3.47 -10.09
CA GLU A 81 26.51 3.75 -8.68
C GLU A 81 25.78 2.56 -8.03
N PRO A 82 26.14 2.19 -6.79
CA PRO A 82 25.46 1.13 -6.06
C PRO A 82 24.00 1.53 -5.79
N LEU A 83 23.04 0.74 -6.26
CA LEU A 83 21.63 0.99 -5.99
C LEU A 83 21.32 0.70 -4.51
N SER A 84 20.63 1.62 -3.86
CA SER A 84 20.08 1.40 -2.52
C SER A 84 19.18 0.15 -2.50
N ALA A 85 19.21 -0.62 -1.42
CA ALA A 85 18.29 -1.74 -1.19
C ALA A 85 16.81 -1.33 -1.36
N LEU A 86 16.49 -0.05 -1.17
CA LEU A 86 15.14 0.52 -1.30
C LEU A 86 14.81 0.99 -2.73
N SER A 87 15.78 0.97 -3.66
CA SER A 87 15.58 1.45 -5.04
C SER A 87 14.48 0.68 -5.78
N GLY A 88 13.73 1.37 -6.67
CA GLY A 88 12.70 0.77 -7.51
C GLY A 88 11.36 0.48 -6.78
N VAL A 89 11.12 1.03 -5.60
CA VAL A 89 9.76 1.14 -5.05
C VAL A 89 9.08 2.35 -5.67
N SER A 90 8.12 2.10 -6.56
CA SER A 90 7.43 3.17 -7.28
C SER A 90 6.82 4.20 -6.32
N VAL A 91 6.97 5.49 -6.67
CA VAL A 91 6.31 6.60 -5.98
C VAL A 91 4.80 6.65 -6.26
N ALA A 92 4.34 5.95 -7.29
CA ALA A 92 2.94 5.90 -7.67
C ALA A 92 2.09 4.93 -6.83
N TYR A 93 2.70 4.14 -5.95
CA TYR A 93 1.94 3.30 -5.03
C TYR A 93 1.17 4.15 -4.00
N PRO A 94 -0.03 3.69 -3.55
CA PRO A 94 -0.65 4.23 -2.35
C PRO A 94 0.32 4.26 -1.16
N ALA A 95 0.22 5.28 -0.32
CA ALA A 95 1.26 5.57 0.68
C ALA A 95 1.51 4.41 1.65
N LEU A 96 0.45 3.75 2.16
CA LEU A 96 0.60 2.62 3.07
C LEU A 96 1.23 1.41 2.39
N LEU A 97 0.82 1.10 1.15
CA LEU A 97 1.41 0.03 0.36
C LEU A 97 2.89 0.32 0.05
N ARG A 98 3.23 1.57 -0.24
CA ARG A 98 4.61 1.98 -0.47
C ARG A 98 5.46 1.81 0.79
N ALA A 99 4.96 2.25 1.95
CA ALA A 99 5.62 2.07 3.23
C ALA A 99 5.86 0.58 3.54
N GLU A 100 4.87 -0.28 3.35
CA GLU A 100 5.02 -1.72 3.53
C GLU A 100 6.12 -2.32 2.64
N LYS A 101 6.15 -1.93 1.35
CA LYS A 101 7.18 -2.39 0.42
C LYS A 101 8.59 -1.92 0.81
N LEU A 102 8.74 -0.68 1.28
CA LEU A 102 10.01 -0.15 1.78
C LEU A 102 10.49 -0.94 2.99
N GLN A 103 9.61 -1.17 3.97
CA GLN A 103 9.92 -1.93 5.17
C GLN A 103 10.28 -3.39 4.87
N LYS A 104 9.54 -4.06 3.99
CA LYS A 104 9.86 -5.42 3.53
C LYS A 104 11.26 -5.50 2.90
N ARG A 105 11.67 -4.47 2.16
CA ARG A 105 13.03 -4.42 1.59
C ARG A 105 14.11 -4.17 2.64
N ALA A 106 13.86 -3.25 3.57
CA ALA A 106 14.77 -3.01 4.69
C ALA A 106 14.97 -4.28 5.53
N ALA A 107 13.90 -5.01 5.80
CA ALA A 107 13.93 -6.28 6.52
C ALA A 107 14.83 -7.33 5.85
N ARG A 108 14.85 -7.43 4.53
CA ARG A 108 15.70 -8.38 3.78
C ARG A 108 17.19 -8.15 3.95
N VAL A 109 17.59 -6.91 4.15
CA VAL A 109 19.00 -6.57 4.41
C VAL A 109 19.34 -6.55 5.90
N GLY A 110 18.45 -7.11 6.74
CA GLY A 110 18.64 -7.25 8.17
C GLY A 110 18.22 -6.04 9.01
N PHE A 111 17.62 -5.01 8.39
CA PHE A 111 17.10 -3.87 9.11
C PHE A 111 15.64 -4.11 9.51
N ASP A 112 15.44 -4.92 10.56
CA ASP A 112 14.13 -5.28 11.09
C ASP A 112 14.19 -5.72 12.55
N TRP A 113 13.10 -5.52 13.28
CA TRP A 113 12.89 -6.11 14.60
C TRP A 113 12.39 -7.55 14.45
N LYS A 114 12.97 -8.46 15.25
CA LYS A 114 12.58 -9.88 15.23
C LYS A 114 11.23 -10.15 15.90
N LYS A 115 10.72 -9.21 16.70
CA LYS A 115 9.51 -9.34 17.50
C LYS A 115 8.66 -8.09 17.35
N ILE A 116 7.36 -8.22 17.66
CA ILE A 116 6.42 -7.12 17.57
C ILE A 116 6.54 -6.11 18.74
N GLU A 117 6.98 -6.55 19.91
CA GLU A 117 7.02 -5.70 21.10
C GLU A 117 7.87 -4.42 20.90
N PRO A 118 9.07 -4.46 20.32
CA PRO A 118 9.80 -3.23 19.99
C PRO A 118 9.07 -2.30 19.02
N VAL A 119 8.28 -2.86 18.09
CA VAL A 119 7.50 -2.05 17.14
C VAL A 119 6.36 -1.31 17.86
N LEU A 120 5.70 -1.97 18.82
CA LEU A 120 4.68 -1.34 19.65
C LEU A 120 5.26 -0.25 20.54
N ASN A 121 6.43 -0.50 21.15
CA ASN A 121 7.14 0.52 21.93
C ASN A 121 7.51 1.74 21.06
N LYS A 122 7.91 1.50 19.80
CA LYS A 122 8.18 2.60 18.86
C LYS A 122 6.92 3.42 18.55
N LEU A 123 5.75 2.77 18.44
CA LEU A 123 4.50 3.52 18.28
C LEU A 123 4.22 4.43 19.48
N ASP A 124 4.44 3.96 20.72
CA ASP A 124 4.26 4.75 21.93
C ASP A 124 5.25 5.94 21.95
N GLU A 125 6.47 5.76 21.49
CA GLU A 125 7.49 6.79 21.31
C GLU A 125 7.00 7.87 20.32
N GLU A 126 6.58 7.50 19.10
CA GLU A 126 6.08 8.43 18.07
C GLU A 126 4.86 9.23 18.56
N VAL A 127 3.94 8.56 19.26
CA VAL A 127 2.78 9.25 19.87
C VAL A 127 3.23 10.25 20.94
N SER A 128 4.28 9.96 21.70
CA SER A 128 4.84 10.87 22.71
C SER A 128 5.50 12.08 22.04
N GLU A 129 6.26 11.88 20.97
CA GLU A 129 6.90 12.94 20.18
C GLU A 129 5.86 13.87 19.55
N LEU A 130 4.79 13.32 18.96
CA LEU A 130 3.67 14.14 18.49
C LEU A 130 3.04 14.97 19.62
N ASN A 131 2.84 14.40 20.81
CA ASN A 131 2.31 15.12 21.96
C ASN A 131 3.24 16.25 22.43
N GLU A 132 4.56 16.07 22.40
CA GLU A 132 5.53 17.12 22.71
C GLU A 132 5.41 18.29 21.74
N VAL A 133 5.29 18.01 20.43
CA VAL A 133 5.12 19.06 19.41
C VAL A 133 3.78 19.79 19.60
N LEU A 134 2.69 19.08 19.91
CA LEU A 134 1.38 19.68 20.16
C LEU A 134 1.36 20.60 21.41
N ASN A 135 2.11 20.24 22.45
CA ASN A 135 2.20 21.02 23.69
C ASN A 135 3.29 22.11 23.65
N GLY A 136 4.15 22.11 22.64
CA GLY A 136 5.25 23.05 22.46
C GLY A 136 4.96 24.13 21.42
N ASN A 137 6.00 24.43 20.65
CA ASN A 137 5.86 25.35 19.50
C ASN A 137 5.27 24.55 18.33
N CYS A 138 3.95 24.70 18.10
CA CYS A 138 3.18 23.92 17.13
C CYS A 138 3.63 24.25 15.68
N ASP A 139 4.79 23.72 15.27
CA ASP A 139 5.29 23.82 13.91
C ASP A 139 4.61 22.76 13.04
N LYS A 140 3.94 23.22 11.99
CA LYS A 140 3.21 22.36 11.06
C LYS A 140 4.09 21.31 10.40
N LEU A 141 5.32 21.64 10.08
CA LEU A 141 6.25 20.69 9.45
C LEU A 141 6.59 19.54 10.40
N ARG A 142 6.87 19.87 11.67
CA ARG A 142 7.12 18.85 12.69
C ARG A 142 5.89 17.99 12.97
N LEU A 143 4.69 18.58 12.99
CA LEU A 143 3.44 17.81 13.11
C LEU A 143 3.23 16.83 11.95
N GLU A 144 3.59 17.23 10.72
CA GLU A 144 3.53 16.37 9.54
C GLU A 144 4.55 15.22 9.63
N GLU A 145 5.76 15.49 10.15
CA GLU A 145 6.82 14.48 10.39
C GLU A 145 6.34 13.44 11.40
N GLU A 146 5.99 13.85 12.63
CA GLU A 146 5.58 12.92 13.69
C GLU A 146 4.34 12.10 13.31
N LEU A 147 3.35 12.73 12.66
CA LEU A 147 2.20 12.01 12.13
C LEU A 147 2.59 10.99 11.05
N GLY A 148 3.54 11.33 10.21
CA GLY A 148 4.10 10.44 9.21
C GLY A 148 4.77 9.22 9.84
N ASP A 149 5.53 9.40 10.90
CA ASP A 149 6.24 8.34 11.61
C ASP A 149 5.29 7.41 12.37
N ILE A 150 4.22 7.94 12.97
CA ILE A 150 3.11 7.15 13.51
C ILE A 150 2.49 6.26 12.43
N LEU A 151 2.14 6.83 11.27
CA LEU A 151 1.53 6.07 10.17
C LEU A 151 2.49 4.99 9.63
N PHE A 152 3.77 5.31 9.49
CA PHE A 152 4.80 4.37 9.05
C PHE A 152 4.98 3.24 10.05
N THR A 153 4.97 3.53 11.36
CA THR A 153 5.04 2.53 12.43
C THR A 153 3.77 1.66 12.48
N CYS A 154 2.58 2.21 12.23
CA CYS A 154 1.35 1.42 12.07
C CYS A 154 1.45 0.42 10.91
N VAL A 155 2.06 0.80 9.79
CA VAL A 155 2.32 -0.12 8.68
C VAL A 155 3.30 -1.23 9.10
N ASN A 156 4.31 -0.91 9.90
CA ASN A 156 5.25 -1.90 10.42
C ASN A 156 4.56 -2.93 11.35
N ILE A 157 3.65 -2.48 12.22
CA ILE A 157 2.81 -3.38 13.01
C ILE A 157 2.00 -4.30 12.10
N ALA A 158 1.33 -3.74 11.09
CA ALA A 158 0.51 -4.51 10.14
C ALA A 158 1.35 -5.62 9.46
N ARG A 159 2.58 -5.29 9.05
CA ARG A 159 3.54 -6.24 8.46
C ARG A 159 3.91 -7.36 9.44
N HIS A 160 4.19 -7.04 10.70
CA HIS A 160 4.55 -8.03 11.73
C HIS A 160 3.42 -9.00 12.06
N ILE A 161 2.16 -8.56 11.94
CA ILE A 161 0.98 -9.42 12.17
C ILE A 161 0.41 -10.01 10.86
N ASN A 162 1.12 -9.86 9.74
CA ASN A 162 0.72 -10.34 8.41
C ASN A 162 -0.66 -9.82 7.96
N VAL A 163 -0.94 -8.55 8.22
CA VAL A 163 -2.14 -7.85 7.77
C VAL A 163 -1.76 -6.83 6.71
N ASP A 164 -2.44 -6.84 5.57
CA ASP A 164 -2.29 -5.82 4.55
C ASP A 164 -2.86 -4.47 5.06
N PRO A 165 -2.04 -3.40 5.20
CA PRO A 165 -2.46 -2.16 5.82
C PRO A 165 -3.48 -1.38 4.96
N GLU A 166 -3.36 -1.43 3.63
CA GLU A 166 -4.29 -0.78 2.71
C GLU A 166 -5.68 -1.42 2.80
N THR A 167 -5.73 -2.74 2.76
CA THR A 167 -6.98 -3.52 2.91
C THR A 167 -7.59 -3.29 4.30
N ALA A 168 -6.79 -3.23 5.35
CA ALA A 168 -7.28 -3.00 6.71
C ALA A 168 -7.96 -1.63 6.84
N LEU A 169 -7.32 -0.58 6.30
CA LEU A 169 -7.88 0.78 6.30
C LEU A 169 -9.12 0.87 5.40
N HIS A 170 -9.11 0.22 4.25
CA HIS A 170 -10.29 0.16 3.37
C HIS A 170 -11.50 -0.49 4.07
N LYS A 171 -11.29 -1.59 4.80
CA LYS A 171 -12.34 -2.23 5.62
C LYS A 171 -12.84 -1.31 6.74
N ALA A 172 -11.95 -0.56 7.38
CA ALA A 172 -12.31 0.42 8.40
C ALA A 172 -13.17 1.54 7.82
N ASN A 173 -12.79 2.09 6.66
CA ASN A 173 -13.57 3.10 5.94
C ASN A 173 -14.97 2.59 5.58
N LYS A 174 -15.07 1.39 5.02
CA LYS A 174 -16.37 0.77 4.69
C LYS A 174 -17.26 0.63 5.93
N LYS A 175 -16.68 0.14 7.04
CA LYS A 175 -17.38 0.01 8.32
C LYS A 175 -17.83 1.36 8.87
N PHE A 176 -17.01 2.40 8.75
CA PHE A 176 -17.37 3.75 9.16
C PHE A 176 -18.57 4.27 8.35
N ILE A 177 -18.52 4.16 7.03
CA ILE A 177 -19.60 4.57 6.12
C ILE A 177 -20.92 3.88 6.48
N GLN A 178 -20.90 2.56 6.63
CA GLN A 178 -22.10 1.79 6.97
C GLN A 178 -22.70 2.23 8.32
N ARG A 179 -21.87 2.45 9.32
CA ARG A 179 -22.32 2.91 10.64
C ARG A 179 -22.86 4.32 10.61
N PHE A 180 -22.22 5.20 9.86
CA PHE A 180 -22.68 6.58 9.73
C PHE A 180 -24.02 6.67 9.00
N GLN A 181 -24.21 5.91 7.91
CA GLN A 181 -25.50 5.78 7.23
C GLN A 181 -26.62 5.28 8.17
N HIS A 182 -26.28 4.40 9.11
CA HIS A 182 -27.25 3.97 10.11
C HIS A 182 -27.57 5.08 11.12
N VAL A 183 -26.59 5.88 11.53
CA VAL A 183 -26.82 7.09 12.36
C VAL A 183 -27.76 8.06 11.65
N GLU A 184 -27.54 8.33 10.37
CA GLU A 184 -28.42 9.17 9.54
C GLU A 184 -29.85 8.65 9.51
N THR A 185 -30.03 7.34 9.37
CA THR A 185 -31.34 6.69 9.37
C THR A 185 -32.04 6.87 10.72
N LEU A 186 -31.34 6.61 11.84
CA LEU A 186 -31.88 6.78 13.18
C LEU A 186 -32.25 8.23 13.48
N LEU A 187 -31.41 9.19 13.10
CA LEU A 187 -31.72 10.63 13.25
C LEU A 187 -32.98 11.03 12.50
N LYS A 188 -33.13 10.53 11.29
CA LYS A 188 -34.32 10.81 10.47
C LYS A 188 -35.57 10.18 11.06
N GLU A 189 -35.52 8.93 11.50
CA GLU A 189 -36.67 8.17 12.01
C GLU A 189 -37.11 8.67 13.39
N GLU A 190 -36.17 8.95 14.31
CA GLU A 190 -36.46 9.25 15.70
C GLU A 190 -36.68 10.74 15.98
N MET A 191 -35.99 11.62 15.21
CA MET A 191 -35.97 13.05 15.50
C MET A 191 -36.39 13.91 14.29
N ASN A 192 -36.59 13.31 13.13
CA ASN A 192 -36.78 14.01 11.85
C ASN A 192 -35.70 15.07 11.59
N LYS A 193 -34.46 14.80 12.02
CA LYS A 193 -33.30 15.67 11.86
C LYS A 193 -32.32 15.09 10.84
N LYS A 194 -31.54 15.97 10.22
CA LYS A 194 -30.32 15.61 9.49
C LYS A 194 -29.09 15.76 10.44
N PRO A 195 -27.95 15.13 10.13
CA PRO A 195 -26.75 15.27 10.96
C PRO A 195 -26.33 16.71 11.24
N GLU A 196 -26.48 17.61 10.27
CA GLU A 196 -26.11 19.03 10.42
C GLU A 196 -26.97 19.77 11.47
N ASN A 197 -28.14 19.22 11.81
CA ASN A 197 -29.12 19.81 12.73
C ASN A 197 -29.21 19.04 14.07
N ALA A 198 -28.34 18.03 14.24
CA ALA A 198 -28.24 17.26 15.47
C ALA A 198 -27.08 17.78 16.34
N ASP A 199 -27.21 17.73 17.64
CA ASP A 199 -26.08 18.00 18.52
C ASP A 199 -25.12 16.77 18.60
N LEU A 200 -23.94 17.00 19.16
CA LEU A 200 -22.92 15.93 19.25
C LEU A 200 -23.41 14.77 20.13
N ALA A 201 -24.18 15.04 21.18
CA ALA A 201 -24.69 13.98 22.06
C ALA A 201 -25.68 13.07 21.34
N ASP A 202 -26.58 13.66 20.52
CA ASP A 202 -27.52 12.94 19.68
C ASP A 202 -26.79 12.01 18.71
N LEU A 203 -25.68 12.50 18.12
CA LEU A 203 -24.86 11.74 17.16
C LEU A 203 -24.10 10.60 17.87
N GLU A 204 -23.50 10.85 19.03
CA GLU A 204 -22.73 9.85 19.79
C GLU A 204 -23.61 8.72 20.33
N GLU A 205 -24.82 9.02 20.80
CA GLU A 205 -25.78 8.01 21.23
C GLU A 205 -26.08 7.04 20.09
N ARG A 206 -26.44 7.55 18.92
CA ARG A 206 -26.78 6.75 17.75
C ARG A 206 -25.59 6.03 17.17
N TRP A 207 -24.40 6.65 17.22
CA TRP A 207 -23.15 5.99 16.86
C TRP A 207 -22.85 4.79 17.75
N THR A 208 -23.13 4.91 19.04
CA THR A 208 -22.96 3.80 19.99
C THR A 208 -23.91 2.65 19.67
N ARG A 209 -25.14 2.92 19.27
CA ARG A 209 -26.11 1.92 18.81
C ARG A 209 -25.69 1.30 17.48
N ALA A 210 -25.19 2.11 16.54
CA ALA A 210 -24.69 1.63 15.24
C ALA A 210 -23.49 0.67 15.38
N LYS A 211 -22.69 0.77 16.43
CA LYS A 211 -21.59 -0.19 16.73
C LYS A 211 -22.08 -1.58 17.10
N GLN A 212 -23.30 -1.74 17.58
CA GLN A 212 -23.86 -3.04 18.02
C GLN A 212 -24.43 -3.85 16.85
N ILE A 213 -24.59 -3.23 15.69
CA ILE A 213 -25.05 -3.91 14.47
C ILE A 213 -23.83 -4.58 13.82
N LYS A 214 -23.90 -5.89 13.64
CA LYS A 214 -22.86 -6.71 13.01
C LYS A 214 -22.90 -6.62 11.49
#